data_117c38bc70b397805cd8409bac387e99
#
_entry.id   117c38bc70b397805cd8409bac387e99
#
_cell.length_a   1.000
_cell.length_b   1.000
_cell.length_c   1.000
_cell.angle_alpha   90.00
_cell.angle_beta   90.00
_cell.angle_gamma   90.00
#
_symmetry.space_group_name_H-M   'P 1'
#
loop_
_entity.id
_entity.type
_entity.pdbx_description
1 polymer ?
#
loop_
_entity_poly.entity_id
_entity_poly.type
_entity_poly.pdbx_seq_one_letter_code
_entity_poly.pdbx_strand_id
1 'polypeptide(L)'
;ATYGDGAAPASARGFLDRLKSLPAHPSVALVVLGFGDRSFPGYCAFAQAVADMAEARGWRMLVPFMTVNRQSPQDFARWGRSLGTVVGLELELVHQPVRPAAFPLTLVSRRDYGAEVQAPTAILRFAPPKLPFWLRLTGRGFGRFLAGDLLGVLPEGSAVARFYSLASGCQDGFIEIVVRKHPAGLCSGQLFELQPGDTVSAFLRQNSGFHAGCDAAPLILVGAGTGIGPLAGFIRANVRRRPIRLFFGMRHPDSDFLYGEELEGWRRNGRLQQLATACSRTRQPSYVQDALCGEGAEIARMVRKGARVMVCGGRDMAAGVSDALSDILAPTGLTPALLRAEGRY
;
A
#
# COMPACT_ATOMS: atom_id res chain seq x y z
N ALA A 1 14.23 0.82 9.77
CA ALA A 1 13.49 -0.22 9.04
C ALA A 1 12.93 0.38 7.75
N THR A 2 13.16 -0.26 6.63
CA THR A 2 12.63 0.15 5.32
C THR A 2 11.85 -0.99 4.68
N TYR A 3 10.59 -0.71 4.39
CA TYR A 3 9.73 -1.60 3.61
C TYR A 3 9.32 -0.82 2.35
N GLY A 4 9.59 -1.37 1.16
CA GLY A 4 9.24 -0.75 -0.11
C GLY A 4 10.44 -0.42 -1.00
N ASP A 5 10.58 0.82 -1.43
CA ASP A 5 11.60 1.31 -2.37
C ASP A 5 13.00 1.52 -1.78
N GLY A 6 13.16 1.28 -0.46
CA GLY A 6 14.43 1.47 0.23
C GLY A 6 14.72 2.92 0.65
N ALA A 7 13.76 3.82 0.48
CA ALA A 7 13.90 5.21 0.93
C ALA A 7 14.03 5.32 2.45
N ALA A 8 14.61 6.44 2.90
CA ALA A 8 14.72 6.73 4.33
C ALA A 8 13.32 6.77 4.99
N PRO A 9 13.14 6.15 6.17
CA PRO A 9 11.90 6.32 6.93
C PRO A 9 11.72 7.79 7.33
N ALA A 10 10.47 8.20 7.55
CA ALA A 10 10.16 9.61 7.87
C ALA A 10 10.96 10.15 9.06
N SER A 11 11.23 9.31 10.07
CA SER A 11 12.05 9.63 11.24
C SER A 11 13.56 9.81 10.95
N ALA A 12 14.01 9.38 9.78
CA ALA A 12 15.41 9.43 9.36
C ALA A 12 15.65 10.33 8.13
N ARG A 13 14.71 11.20 7.79
CA ARG A 13 14.90 12.20 6.74
C ARG A 13 16.09 13.09 7.07
N GLY A 14 16.99 13.28 6.10
CA GLY A 14 18.22 14.07 6.28
C GLY A 14 19.28 13.41 7.17
N PHE A 15 19.10 12.14 7.61
CA PHE A 15 20.10 11.45 8.43
C PHE A 15 21.42 11.26 7.68
N LEU A 16 21.39 10.85 6.41
CA LEU A 16 22.57 10.68 5.59
C LEU A 16 23.33 12.00 5.40
N ASP A 17 22.61 13.11 5.21
CA ASP A 17 23.24 14.43 5.05
C ASP A 17 23.92 14.90 6.34
N ARG A 18 23.29 14.62 7.49
CA ARG A 18 23.91 14.86 8.81
C ARG A 18 25.13 13.95 9.03
N LEU A 19 25.04 12.68 8.63
CA LEU A 19 26.18 11.76 8.73
C LEU A 19 27.36 12.25 7.86
N LYS A 20 27.07 12.80 6.67
CA LYS A 20 28.09 13.42 5.80
C LYS A 20 28.76 14.64 6.43
N SER A 21 28.04 15.41 7.23
CA SER A 21 28.58 16.64 7.86
C SER A 21 29.43 16.36 9.11
N LEU A 22 29.42 15.14 9.64
CA LEU A 22 30.25 14.79 10.78
C LEU A 22 31.73 14.67 10.39
N PRO A 23 32.69 14.86 11.34
CA PRO A 23 34.11 14.65 11.07
C PRO A 23 34.43 13.27 10.51
N ALA A 24 35.40 13.15 9.66
CA ALA A 24 35.95 11.87 9.23
C ALA A 24 36.69 11.20 10.42
N HIS A 25 36.75 9.86 10.42
CA HIS A 25 37.43 9.06 11.43
C HIS A 25 36.99 9.37 12.88
N PRO A 26 35.71 9.28 13.20
CA PRO A 26 35.24 9.54 14.55
C PRO A 26 35.80 8.52 15.55
N SER A 27 35.98 8.95 16.80
CA SER A 27 36.46 8.08 17.90
C SER A 27 35.43 7.03 18.35
N VAL A 28 34.18 7.19 17.97
CA VAL A 28 33.07 6.25 18.30
C VAL A 28 32.92 5.21 17.22
N ALA A 29 32.78 3.97 17.62
CA ALA A 29 32.46 2.89 16.70
C ALA A 29 30.96 2.84 16.40
N LEU A 30 30.59 2.33 15.22
CA LEU A 30 29.23 2.24 14.73
C LEU A 30 28.78 0.79 14.58
N VAL A 31 27.49 0.57 14.78
CA VAL A 31 26.79 -0.67 14.47
C VAL A 31 25.58 -0.33 13.65
N VAL A 32 25.39 -1.01 12.52
CA VAL A 32 24.24 -0.81 11.62
C VAL A 32 23.50 -2.14 11.46
N LEU A 33 22.19 -2.12 11.74
CA LEU A 33 21.30 -3.25 11.53
C LEU A 33 20.13 -2.82 10.64
N GLY A 34 19.94 -3.50 9.51
CA GLY A 34 18.85 -3.23 8.59
C GLY A 34 17.64 -4.11 8.86
N PHE A 35 16.45 -3.52 9.00
CA PHE A 35 15.18 -4.25 9.02
C PHE A 35 14.46 -4.04 7.70
N GLY A 36 14.00 -5.10 7.05
CA GLY A 36 13.28 -5.00 5.78
C GLY A 36 12.56 -6.29 5.40
N ASP A 37 12.05 -6.34 4.18
CA ASP A 37 11.46 -7.54 3.57
C ASP A 37 12.14 -7.78 2.22
N ARG A 38 12.73 -8.96 2.02
CA ARG A 38 13.43 -9.36 0.78
C ARG A 38 12.53 -9.42 -0.46
N SER A 39 11.22 -9.43 -0.27
CA SER A 39 10.28 -9.34 -1.41
C SER A 39 10.27 -7.96 -2.08
N PHE A 40 10.90 -6.95 -1.48
CA PHE A 40 11.03 -5.60 -2.03
C PHE A 40 12.41 -5.39 -2.64
N PRO A 41 12.52 -4.78 -3.85
CA PRO A 41 13.81 -4.51 -4.50
C PRO A 41 14.78 -3.67 -3.66
N GLY A 42 14.26 -2.70 -2.90
CA GLY A 42 15.04 -1.86 -1.99
C GLY A 42 15.27 -2.48 -0.61
N TYR A 43 15.41 -3.81 -0.51
CA TYR A 43 15.63 -4.51 0.76
C TYR A 43 16.80 -3.92 1.56
N CYS A 44 16.50 -3.32 2.69
CA CYS A 44 17.45 -2.66 3.59
C CYS A 44 18.36 -1.59 2.94
N ALA A 45 18.01 -1.06 1.75
CA ALA A 45 18.87 -0.17 0.98
C ALA A 45 19.28 1.10 1.76
N PHE A 46 18.38 1.70 2.54
CA PHE A 46 18.74 2.85 3.38
C PHE A 46 19.78 2.49 4.46
N ALA A 47 19.63 1.35 5.13
CA ALA A 47 20.58 0.90 6.15
C ALA A 47 21.93 0.53 5.52
N GLN A 48 21.92 -0.07 4.32
CA GLN A 48 23.14 -0.30 3.55
C GLN A 48 23.84 1.01 3.21
N ALA A 49 23.10 2.00 2.68
CA ALA A 49 23.68 3.32 2.37
C ALA A 49 24.27 4.02 3.59
N VAL A 50 23.73 3.81 4.79
CA VAL A 50 24.31 4.30 6.05
C VAL A 50 25.63 3.58 6.35
N ALA A 51 25.68 2.25 6.20
CA ALA A 51 26.90 1.47 6.43
C ALA A 51 28.01 1.86 5.43
N ASP A 52 27.70 1.91 4.13
CA ASP A 52 28.63 2.27 3.07
C ASP A 52 29.21 3.66 3.29
N MET A 53 28.36 4.62 3.67
CA MET A 53 28.81 5.98 3.97
C MET A 53 29.68 6.05 5.20
N ALA A 54 29.37 5.31 6.24
CA ALA A 54 30.17 5.25 7.45
C ALA A 54 31.57 4.68 7.15
N GLU A 55 31.65 3.58 6.41
CA GLU A 55 32.91 2.97 5.97
C GLU A 55 33.74 3.94 5.10
N ALA A 56 33.10 4.59 4.12
CA ALA A 56 33.77 5.57 3.26
C ALA A 56 34.34 6.77 4.02
N ARG A 57 33.83 7.08 5.20
CA ARG A 57 34.32 8.14 6.10
C ARG A 57 35.22 7.63 7.21
N GLY A 58 35.64 6.37 7.16
CA GLY A 58 36.58 5.78 8.10
C GLY A 58 35.99 5.49 9.49
N TRP A 59 34.68 5.30 9.59
CA TRP A 59 34.05 4.87 10.84
C TRP A 59 34.37 3.40 11.11
N ARG A 60 34.77 3.10 12.33
CA ARG A 60 34.98 1.72 12.76
C ARG A 60 33.64 1.02 12.94
N MET A 61 33.37 0.01 12.12
CA MET A 61 32.22 -0.90 12.32
C MET A 61 32.60 -1.95 13.35
N LEU A 62 31.79 -2.08 14.44
CA LEU A 62 32.02 -3.12 15.47
C LEU A 62 31.68 -4.52 14.98
N VAL A 63 30.64 -4.63 14.17
CA VAL A 63 30.21 -5.88 13.50
C VAL A 63 29.92 -5.56 12.04
N PRO A 64 30.06 -6.53 11.13
CA PRO A 64 29.65 -6.37 9.74
C PRO A 64 28.17 -5.96 9.65
N PHE A 65 27.83 -5.22 8.57
CA PHE A 65 26.43 -4.90 8.31
C PHE A 65 25.57 -6.17 8.20
N MET A 66 24.52 -6.24 8.98
CA MET A 66 23.59 -7.37 8.99
C MET A 66 22.16 -6.90 8.76
N THR A 67 21.32 -7.82 8.29
CA THR A 67 19.91 -7.55 7.98
C THR A 67 18.99 -8.53 8.69
N VAL A 68 17.81 -8.03 9.07
CA VAL A 68 16.71 -8.81 9.64
C VAL A 68 15.58 -8.82 8.63
N ASN A 69 15.29 -9.99 8.05
CA ASN A 69 14.24 -10.17 7.09
C ASN A 69 12.89 -10.41 7.79
N ARG A 70 11.86 -9.62 7.45
CA ARG A 70 10.49 -9.79 7.98
C ARG A 70 10.42 -9.91 9.50
N GLN A 71 11.23 -9.14 10.21
CA GLN A 71 11.32 -9.16 11.66
C GLN A 71 11.70 -10.55 12.23
N SER A 72 12.51 -11.33 11.52
CA SER A 72 12.97 -12.65 11.93
C SER A 72 13.64 -12.60 13.33
N PRO A 73 13.09 -13.30 14.33
CA PRO A 73 13.71 -13.39 15.65
C PRO A 73 15.10 -14.04 15.60
N GLN A 74 15.29 -15.00 14.68
CA GLN A 74 16.54 -15.73 14.50
C GLN A 74 17.65 -14.82 13.94
N ASP A 75 17.31 -13.96 12.95
CA ASP A 75 18.27 -13.01 12.39
C ASP A 75 18.66 -11.96 13.46
N PHE A 76 17.70 -11.49 14.25
CA PHE A 76 17.94 -10.54 15.33
C PHE A 76 18.80 -11.14 16.46
N ALA A 77 18.50 -12.37 16.89
CA ALA A 77 19.30 -13.08 17.88
C ALA A 77 20.73 -13.35 17.38
N ARG A 78 20.91 -13.70 16.09
CA ARG A 78 22.22 -13.88 15.47
C ARG A 78 23.04 -12.59 15.51
N TRP A 79 22.43 -11.47 15.17
CA TRP A 79 23.07 -10.16 15.28
C TRP A 79 23.46 -9.84 16.71
N GLY A 80 22.59 -10.11 17.71
CA GLY A 80 22.86 -9.93 19.13
C GLY A 80 24.11 -10.71 19.57
N ARG A 81 24.20 -11.98 19.18
CA ARG A 81 25.38 -12.81 19.51
C ARG A 81 26.67 -12.25 18.88
N SER A 82 26.60 -11.84 17.60
CA SER A 82 27.76 -11.25 16.91
C SER A 82 28.24 -9.97 17.62
N LEU A 83 27.31 -9.11 18.03
CA LEU A 83 27.63 -7.90 18.79
C LEU A 83 28.18 -8.26 20.20
N GLY A 84 27.53 -9.19 20.89
CA GLY A 84 27.94 -9.65 22.21
C GLY A 84 29.39 -10.16 22.25
N THR A 85 29.77 -10.96 21.25
CA THR A 85 31.16 -11.45 21.11
C THR A 85 32.16 -10.29 21.01
N VAL A 86 31.83 -9.22 20.30
CA VAL A 86 32.77 -8.08 20.15
C VAL A 86 32.85 -7.20 21.36
N VAL A 87 31.74 -7.02 22.09
CA VAL A 87 31.71 -6.15 23.29
C VAL A 87 31.98 -6.91 24.58
N GLY A 88 32.23 -8.24 24.52
CA GLY A 88 32.51 -9.07 25.66
C GLY A 88 31.32 -9.31 26.61
N LEU A 89 30.09 -9.25 26.07
CA LEU A 89 28.84 -9.45 26.80
C LEU A 89 28.01 -10.58 26.17
N GLU A 90 27.37 -11.38 27.00
CA GLU A 90 26.37 -12.34 26.50
C GLU A 90 25.07 -11.59 26.22
N LEU A 91 24.77 -11.33 24.92
CA LEU A 91 23.58 -10.60 24.51
C LEU A 91 22.55 -11.57 23.92
N GLU A 92 21.64 -12.02 24.76
CA GLU A 92 20.46 -12.77 24.36
C GLU A 92 19.34 -11.78 23.92
N LEU A 93 19.44 -11.27 22.70
CA LEU A 93 18.42 -10.36 22.17
C LEU A 93 17.24 -11.15 21.63
N VAL A 94 16.10 -10.99 22.26
CA VAL A 94 14.84 -11.59 21.82
C VAL A 94 13.96 -10.52 21.19
N HIS A 95 13.65 -10.68 19.91
CA HIS A 95 12.65 -9.87 19.24
C HIS A 95 11.33 -10.63 19.21
N GLN A 96 10.38 -10.18 20.01
CA GLN A 96 8.99 -10.61 19.89
C GLN A 96 8.23 -9.56 19.09
N PRO A 97 7.78 -9.87 17.86
CA PRO A 97 6.93 -8.94 17.12
C PRO A 97 5.71 -8.62 17.99
N VAL A 98 5.49 -7.34 18.26
CA VAL A 98 4.27 -6.91 18.95
C VAL A 98 3.10 -7.27 18.03
N ARG A 99 2.32 -8.27 18.43
CA ARG A 99 1.08 -8.59 17.72
C ARG A 99 0.07 -7.47 18.03
N PRO A 100 -0.40 -6.74 17.02
CA PRO A 100 -1.46 -5.78 17.24
C PRO A 100 -2.71 -6.50 17.74
N ALA A 101 -3.50 -5.83 18.58
CA ALA A 101 -4.79 -6.35 18.99
C ALA A 101 -5.66 -6.57 17.74
N ALA A 102 -5.94 -7.82 17.43
CA ALA A 102 -6.73 -8.20 16.28
C ALA A 102 -8.13 -8.64 16.72
N PHE A 103 -9.09 -8.47 15.83
CA PHE A 103 -10.49 -8.81 16.03
C PHE A 103 -10.91 -9.86 15.02
N PRO A 104 -11.78 -10.81 15.39
CA PRO A 104 -12.35 -11.74 14.44
C PRO A 104 -13.33 -11.00 13.52
N LEU A 105 -13.10 -11.08 12.22
CA LEU A 105 -13.99 -10.58 11.19
C LEU A 105 -14.63 -11.76 10.47
N THR A 106 -15.96 -11.79 10.39
CA THR A 106 -16.69 -12.87 9.72
C THR A 106 -16.89 -12.54 8.25
N LEU A 107 -16.52 -13.44 7.35
CA LEU A 107 -16.81 -13.32 5.92
C LEU A 107 -18.31 -13.40 5.68
N VAL A 108 -18.87 -12.39 5.01
CA VAL A 108 -20.30 -12.31 4.66
C VAL A 108 -20.54 -12.70 3.22
N SER A 109 -19.69 -12.23 2.32
CA SER A 109 -19.83 -12.55 0.90
C SER A 109 -18.49 -12.52 0.19
N ARG A 110 -18.42 -13.26 -0.91
CA ARG A 110 -17.26 -13.35 -1.79
C ARG A 110 -17.72 -13.29 -3.25
N ARG A 111 -16.96 -12.59 -4.08
CA ARG A 111 -17.13 -12.60 -5.54
C ARG A 111 -15.78 -12.86 -6.19
N ASP A 112 -15.72 -13.87 -7.05
CA ASP A 112 -14.49 -14.32 -7.69
C ASP A 112 -14.38 -13.79 -9.12
N TYR A 113 -13.15 -13.49 -9.55
CA TYR A 113 -12.78 -12.93 -10.85
C TYR A 113 -11.43 -13.47 -11.30
N GLY A 114 -11.15 -13.34 -12.59
CA GLY A 114 -9.80 -13.47 -13.13
C GLY A 114 -9.25 -14.90 -13.22
N ALA A 115 -10.08 -15.94 -13.05
CA ALA A 115 -9.64 -17.33 -13.17
C ALA A 115 -9.11 -17.63 -14.58
N GLU A 116 -9.83 -17.22 -15.61
CA GLU A 116 -9.50 -17.47 -17.04
C GLU A 116 -8.23 -16.76 -17.50
N VAL A 117 -7.92 -15.60 -16.90
CA VAL A 117 -6.69 -14.86 -17.19
C VAL A 117 -5.54 -15.21 -16.24
N GLN A 118 -5.63 -16.33 -15.53
CA GLN A 118 -4.63 -16.81 -14.58
C GLN A 118 -4.26 -15.77 -13.51
N ALA A 119 -5.25 -15.02 -13.05
CA ALA A 119 -5.12 -14.01 -12.02
C ALA A 119 -6.27 -14.07 -11.02
N PRO A 120 -6.49 -15.23 -10.36
CA PRO A 120 -7.62 -15.39 -9.45
C PRO A 120 -7.65 -14.25 -8.44
N THR A 121 -8.74 -13.51 -8.44
CA THR A 121 -8.95 -12.32 -7.62
C THR A 121 -10.33 -12.41 -6.98
N ALA A 122 -10.45 -12.03 -5.72
CA ALA A 122 -11.72 -12.04 -4.99
C ALA A 122 -12.00 -10.69 -4.34
N ILE A 123 -13.26 -10.26 -4.37
CA ILE A 123 -13.80 -9.21 -3.53
C ILE A 123 -14.38 -9.90 -2.29
N LEU A 124 -13.84 -9.61 -1.13
CA LEU A 124 -14.24 -10.20 0.14
C LEU A 124 -14.89 -9.12 1.02
N ARG A 125 -16.12 -9.41 1.49
CA ARG A 125 -16.83 -8.56 2.44
C ARG A 125 -16.93 -9.26 3.79
N PHE A 126 -16.53 -8.53 4.83
CA PHE A 126 -16.58 -8.98 6.20
C PHE A 126 -17.58 -8.14 6.99
N ALA A 127 -18.25 -8.76 7.94
CA ALA A 127 -19.03 -8.04 8.94
C ALA A 127 -18.08 -7.33 9.92
N PRO A 128 -18.36 -6.07 10.33
CA PRO A 128 -17.66 -5.45 11.44
C PRO A 128 -17.79 -6.30 12.70
N PRO A 129 -16.75 -6.35 13.56
CA PRO A 129 -16.80 -7.18 14.75
C PRO A 129 -17.91 -6.70 15.70
N LYS A 130 -18.70 -7.64 16.23
CA LYS A 130 -19.68 -7.36 17.25
C LYS A 130 -18.99 -7.15 18.58
N LEU A 131 -18.73 -5.89 18.93
CA LEU A 131 -18.05 -5.52 20.16
C LEU A 131 -19.05 -5.05 21.21
N PRO A 132 -18.85 -5.39 22.49
CA PRO A 132 -19.60 -4.83 23.60
C PRO A 132 -19.54 -3.29 23.61
N PHE A 133 -20.64 -2.66 23.95
CA PHE A 133 -20.78 -1.17 23.91
C PHE A 133 -19.68 -0.43 24.69
N TRP A 134 -19.27 -0.97 25.84
CA TRP A 134 -18.21 -0.36 26.66
C TRP A 134 -16.83 -0.36 26.00
N LEU A 135 -16.50 -1.34 25.14
CA LEU A 135 -15.26 -1.31 24.36
C LEU A 135 -15.24 -0.20 23.31
N ARG A 136 -16.41 0.17 22.79
CA ARG A 136 -16.55 1.34 21.90
C ARG A 136 -16.29 2.66 22.63
N LEU A 137 -16.72 2.79 23.89
CA LEU A 137 -16.52 3.97 24.70
C LEU A 137 -15.06 4.14 25.15
N THR A 138 -14.34 3.04 25.39
CA THR A 138 -12.94 3.08 25.86
C THR A 138 -11.92 3.30 24.74
N GLY A 139 -12.35 3.45 23.48
CA GLY A 139 -11.46 3.55 22.31
C GLY A 139 -10.68 2.27 21.99
N ARG A 140 -10.97 1.17 22.68
CA ARG A 140 -10.34 -0.15 22.49
C ARG A 140 -11.07 -1.02 21.47
N GLY A 141 -12.05 -0.46 20.76
CA GLY A 141 -12.81 -1.16 19.71
C GLY A 141 -12.05 -1.24 18.38
N PHE A 142 -12.72 -1.82 17.37
CA PHE A 142 -12.16 -1.98 16.01
C PHE A 142 -11.83 -0.64 15.31
N GLY A 143 -12.27 0.48 15.85
CA GLY A 143 -11.98 1.81 15.33
C GLY A 143 -12.84 2.23 14.13
N ARG A 144 -12.71 3.51 13.76
CA ARG A 144 -13.33 4.06 12.55
C ARG A 144 -12.35 3.92 11.40
N PHE A 145 -12.86 3.66 10.20
CA PHE A 145 -12.05 3.48 9.00
C PHE A 145 -12.71 4.16 7.79
N LEU A 146 -11.88 4.50 6.83
CA LEU A 146 -12.26 5.04 5.54
C LEU A 146 -11.73 4.13 4.42
N ALA A 147 -12.32 4.23 3.25
CA ALA A 147 -11.71 3.66 2.05
C ALA A 147 -10.27 4.21 1.89
N GLY A 148 -9.35 3.34 1.51
CA GLY A 148 -7.92 3.67 1.43
C GLY A 148 -7.11 3.37 2.70
N ASP A 149 -7.75 3.23 3.88
CA ASP A 149 -7.09 2.64 5.05
C ASP A 149 -6.71 1.19 4.79
N LEU A 150 -5.93 0.60 5.70
CA LEU A 150 -5.42 -0.75 5.54
C LEU A 150 -6.06 -1.70 6.54
N LEU A 151 -6.47 -2.86 6.05
CA LEU A 151 -6.78 -4.02 6.87
C LEU A 151 -5.55 -4.90 7.00
N GLY A 152 -5.00 -5.01 8.20
CA GLY A 152 -3.94 -5.97 8.51
C GLY A 152 -4.58 -7.33 8.84
N VAL A 153 -4.41 -8.31 7.99
CA VAL A 153 -4.87 -9.70 8.22
C VAL A 153 -3.71 -10.51 8.77
N LEU A 154 -3.95 -11.18 9.88
CA LEU A 154 -3.01 -12.13 10.50
C LEU A 154 -3.35 -13.54 10.03
N PRO A 155 -2.56 -14.12 9.11
CA PRO A 155 -2.80 -15.49 8.67
C PRO A 155 -2.45 -16.50 9.76
N GLU A 156 -3.15 -17.61 9.77
CA GLU A 156 -2.80 -18.73 10.64
C GLU A 156 -1.38 -19.21 10.35
N GLY A 157 -0.63 -19.57 11.38
CA GLY A 157 0.76 -19.99 11.26
C GLY A 157 1.78 -18.87 11.03
N SER A 158 1.35 -17.58 11.07
CA SER A 158 2.29 -16.45 10.96
C SER A 158 1.97 -15.33 11.94
N ALA A 159 3.02 -14.72 12.48
CA ALA A 159 2.91 -13.50 13.30
C ALA A 159 2.94 -12.22 12.43
N VAL A 160 3.15 -12.33 11.12
CA VAL A 160 3.34 -11.20 10.21
C VAL A 160 2.07 -10.94 9.44
N ALA A 161 1.42 -9.81 9.73
CA ALA A 161 0.22 -9.38 9.01
C ALA A 161 0.49 -9.08 7.53
N ARG A 162 -0.54 -9.29 6.71
CA ARG A 162 -0.59 -8.79 5.33
C ARG A 162 -1.62 -7.68 5.25
N PHE A 163 -1.25 -6.62 4.55
CA PHE A 163 -2.08 -5.43 4.46
C PHE A 163 -2.83 -5.39 3.14
N TYR A 164 -4.12 -5.10 3.22
CA TYR A 164 -5.02 -4.92 2.09
C TYR A 164 -5.69 -3.56 2.21
N SER A 165 -5.71 -2.80 1.12
CA SER A 165 -6.41 -1.50 1.12
C SER A 165 -7.91 -1.71 1.22
N LEU A 166 -8.56 -0.96 2.11
CA LEU A 166 -10.00 -1.01 2.30
C LEU A 166 -10.73 -0.39 1.10
N ALA A 167 -11.67 -1.15 0.57
CA ALA A 167 -12.59 -0.73 -0.48
C ALA A 167 -13.91 -0.18 0.06
N SER A 168 -14.00 0.01 1.38
CA SER A 168 -15.19 0.53 2.06
C SER A 168 -14.81 1.45 3.21
N GLY A 169 -15.79 2.21 3.70
CA GLY A 169 -15.70 3.00 4.93
C GLY A 169 -16.76 2.57 5.95
N CYS A 170 -16.70 3.13 7.16
CA CYS A 170 -17.64 2.80 8.24
C CYS A 170 -19.12 2.99 7.86
N GLN A 171 -19.42 3.95 6.99
CA GLN A 171 -20.77 4.25 6.54
C GLN A 171 -21.38 3.14 5.66
N ASP A 172 -20.56 2.25 5.12
CA ASP A 172 -21.02 1.18 4.23
C ASP A 172 -21.58 -0.03 5.01
N GLY A 173 -21.30 -0.10 6.32
CA GLY A 173 -21.78 -1.17 7.19
C GLY A 173 -21.03 -2.51 7.05
N PHE A 174 -20.01 -2.57 6.21
CA PHE A 174 -19.15 -3.74 5.99
C PHE A 174 -17.70 -3.33 5.78
N ILE A 175 -16.80 -4.30 5.91
CA ILE A 175 -15.38 -4.17 5.61
C ILE A 175 -15.10 -4.92 4.31
N GLU A 176 -14.60 -4.24 3.29
CA GLU A 176 -14.36 -4.83 1.97
C GLU A 176 -12.91 -4.70 1.55
N ILE A 177 -12.33 -5.79 1.07
CA ILE A 177 -10.99 -5.83 0.48
C ILE A 177 -11.01 -6.56 -0.86
N VAL A 178 -10.04 -6.24 -1.71
CA VAL A 178 -9.79 -6.98 -2.95
C VAL A 178 -8.49 -7.74 -2.82
N VAL A 179 -8.56 -9.05 -3.00
CA VAL A 179 -7.43 -9.96 -2.81
C VAL A 179 -7.13 -10.69 -4.10
N ARG A 180 -5.86 -10.69 -4.51
CA ARG A 180 -5.35 -11.56 -5.56
C ARG A 180 -4.65 -12.76 -4.95
N LYS A 181 -4.99 -13.98 -5.39
CA LYS A 181 -4.29 -15.20 -4.95
C LYS A 181 -2.88 -15.21 -5.50
N HIS A 182 -1.91 -15.27 -4.61
CA HIS A 182 -0.50 -15.44 -4.97
C HIS A 182 -0.15 -16.93 -4.92
N PRO A 183 0.55 -17.50 -5.90
CA PRO A 183 0.84 -18.94 -5.97
C PRO A 183 1.48 -19.51 -4.70
N ALA A 184 2.36 -18.77 -4.03
CA ALA A 184 3.01 -19.16 -2.78
C ALA A 184 2.62 -18.28 -1.58
N GLY A 185 1.50 -17.55 -1.67
CA GLY A 185 1.11 -16.58 -0.66
C GLY A 185 0.27 -17.20 0.44
N LEU A 186 0.81 -17.41 1.65
CA LEU A 186 0.11 -17.98 2.79
C LEU A 186 -1.22 -17.24 3.07
N CYS A 187 -1.18 -15.93 3.30
CA CYS A 187 -2.36 -15.15 3.65
C CYS A 187 -3.40 -15.10 2.51
N SER A 188 -2.94 -14.86 1.27
CA SER A 188 -3.86 -14.83 0.13
C SER A 188 -4.43 -16.21 -0.18
N GLY A 189 -3.67 -17.28 0.05
CA GLY A 189 -4.17 -18.66 -0.02
C GLY A 189 -5.31 -18.90 0.97
N GLN A 190 -5.07 -18.63 2.25
CA GLN A 190 -6.09 -18.78 3.31
C GLN A 190 -7.34 -17.92 3.05
N LEU A 191 -7.18 -16.67 2.60
CA LEU A 191 -8.31 -15.82 2.25
C LEU A 191 -9.15 -16.36 1.07
N PHE A 192 -8.51 -17.11 0.17
CA PHE A 192 -9.19 -17.75 -0.95
C PHE A 192 -9.91 -19.07 -0.58
N GLU A 193 -9.62 -19.64 0.57
CA GLU A 193 -10.28 -20.85 1.07
C GLU A 193 -11.50 -20.54 1.93
N LEU A 194 -11.65 -19.28 2.38
CA LEU A 194 -12.76 -18.86 3.22
C LEU A 194 -14.11 -19.01 2.52
N GLN A 195 -15.07 -19.51 3.30
CA GLN A 195 -16.49 -19.55 2.95
C GLN A 195 -17.28 -18.52 3.79
N PRO A 196 -18.45 -18.05 3.33
CA PRO A 196 -19.32 -17.22 4.15
C PRO A 196 -19.61 -17.88 5.52
N GLY A 197 -19.35 -17.13 6.60
CA GLY A 197 -19.40 -17.61 7.97
C GLY A 197 -18.03 -17.82 8.62
N ASP A 198 -16.98 -18.05 7.84
CA ASP A 198 -15.62 -18.20 8.36
C ASP A 198 -15.08 -16.87 8.89
N THR A 199 -14.09 -16.96 9.77
CA THR A 199 -13.50 -15.78 10.42
C THR A 199 -12.01 -15.64 10.14
N VAL A 200 -11.55 -14.39 10.11
CA VAL A 200 -10.13 -14.03 10.06
C VAL A 200 -9.77 -13.09 11.19
N SER A 201 -8.55 -13.20 11.72
CA SER A 201 -8.01 -12.24 12.68
C SER A 201 -7.44 -11.03 11.95
N ALA A 202 -8.00 -9.85 12.22
CA ALA A 202 -7.59 -8.64 11.53
C ALA A 202 -7.62 -7.39 12.42
N PHE A 203 -6.90 -6.35 12.00
CA PHE A 203 -6.86 -5.06 12.67
C PHE A 203 -6.80 -3.92 11.64
N LEU A 204 -7.19 -2.73 12.05
CA LEU A 204 -7.13 -1.55 11.21
C LEU A 204 -5.78 -0.83 11.36
N ARG A 205 -5.30 -0.30 10.25
CA ARG A 205 -4.18 0.63 10.20
C ARG A 205 -4.58 1.83 9.34
N GLN A 206 -4.58 3.00 9.91
CA GLN A 206 -4.84 4.24 9.18
C GLN A 206 -3.77 4.47 8.11
N ASN A 207 -4.22 4.97 6.96
CA ASN A 207 -3.39 5.34 5.83
C ASN A 207 -3.74 6.75 5.34
N SER A 208 -3.50 7.73 6.20
CA SER A 208 -3.88 9.14 5.98
C SER A 208 -3.31 9.74 4.68
N GLY A 209 -2.22 9.16 4.15
CA GLY A 209 -1.65 9.56 2.86
C GLY A 209 -2.45 9.10 1.64
N PHE A 210 -3.45 8.21 1.81
CA PHE A 210 -4.24 7.68 0.69
C PHE A 210 -5.75 7.79 0.95
N HIS A 211 -6.21 9.01 1.20
CA HIS A 211 -7.62 9.34 1.36
C HIS A 211 -8.08 10.33 0.30
N ALA A 212 -9.29 10.15 -0.19
CA ALA A 212 -9.87 11.00 -1.23
C ALA A 212 -10.09 12.46 -0.78
N GLY A 213 -10.01 12.76 0.53
CA GLY A 213 -10.31 14.08 1.08
C GLY A 213 -11.81 14.38 1.15
N CYS A 214 -12.18 15.36 1.98
CA CYS A 214 -13.57 15.76 2.19
C CYS A 214 -13.99 17.00 1.36
N ASP A 215 -13.03 17.61 0.65
CA ASP A 215 -13.25 18.78 -0.19
C ASP A 215 -13.99 18.46 -1.50
N ALA A 216 -14.35 19.50 -2.24
CA ALA A 216 -15.02 19.39 -3.54
C ALA A 216 -14.02 19.24 -4.71
N ALA A 217 -12.72 19.14 -4.45
CA ALA A 217 -11.72 19.05 -5.51
C ALA A 217 -11.97 17.83 -6.39
N PRO A 218 -11.87 17.96 -7.74
CA PRO A 218 -12.01 16.83 -8.63
C PRO A 218 -11.01 15.72 -8.35
N LEU A 219 -11.37 14.47 -8.66
CA LEU A 219 -10.46 13.33 -8.55
C LEU A 219 -10.17 12.71 -9.91
N ILE A 220 -8.90 12.40 -10.13
CA ILE A 220 -8.43 11.54 -11.20
C ILE A 220 -7.93 10.26 -10.52
N LEU A 221 -8.67 9.18 -10.68
CA LEU A 221 -8.38 7.88 -10.09
C LEU A 221 -7.78 6.97 -11.16
N VAL A 222 -6.62 6.39 -10.88
CA VAL A 222 -5.93 5.48 -11.79
C VAL A 222 -5.64 4.18 -11.07
N GLY A 223 -6.16 3.08 -11.56
CA GLY A 223 -6.00 1.79 -10.92
C GLY A 223 -5.83 0.63 -11.89
N ALA A 224 -5.15 -0.43 -11.44
CA ALA A 224 -5.08 -1.67 -12.19
C ALA A 224 -5.22 -2.90 -11.27
N GLY A 225 -5.97 -3.90 -11.75
CA GLY A 225 -6.22 -5.13 -11.00
C GLY A 225 -6.83 -4.85 -9.63
N THR A 226 -6.24 -5.39 -8.56
CA THR A 226 -6.72 -5.18 -7.18
C THR A 226 -6.66 -3.73 -6.69
N GLY A 227 -5.89 -2.88 -7.37
CA GLY A 227 -5.81 -1.45 -7.05
C GLY A 227 -7.13 -0.71 -7.23
N ILE A 228 -8.11 -1.30 -7.92
CA ILE A 228 -9.47 -0.75 -8.00
C ILE A 228 -10.17 -0.70 -6.64
N GLY A 229 -9.81 -1.57 -5.68
CA GLY A 229 -10.51 -1.69 -4.41
C GLY A 229 -10.71 -0.35 -3.69
N PRO A 230 -9.66 0.34 -3.22
CA PRO A 230 -9.81 1.61 -2.53
C PRO A 230 -10.45 2.69 -3.42
N LEU A 231 -10.20 2.66 -4.75
CA LEU A 231 -10.78 3.62 -5.69
C LEU A 231 -12.30 3.43 -5.80
N ALA A 232 -12.78 2.20 -5.84
CA ALA A 232 -14.20 1.87 -5.77
C ALA A 232 -14.83 2.39 -4.46
N GLY A 233 -14.12 2.27 -3.35
CA GLY A 233 -14.55 2.84 -2.07
C GLY A 233 -14.68 4.37 -2.13
N PHE A 234 -13.75 5.07 -2.78
CA PHE A 234 -13.85 6.54 -2.95
C PHE A 234 -15.05 6.94 -3.81
N ILE A 235 -15.33 6.20 -4.88
CA ILE A 235 -16.49 6.46 -5.75
C ILE A 235 -17.78 6.15 -4.99
N ARG A 236 -17.85 5.04 -4.24
CA ARG A 236 -19.00 4.68 -3.38
C ARG A 236 -19.31 5.78 -2.37
N ALA A 237 -18.28 6.34 -1.75
CA ALA A 237 -18.43 7.43 -0.79
C ALA A 237 -18.76 8.80 -1.42
N ASN A 238 -18.70 8.95 -2.75
CA ASN A 238 -18.94 10.20 -3.46
C ASN A 238 -20.43 10.56 -3.57
N VAL A 239 -21.11 10.64 -2.45
CA VAL A 239 -22.54 11.02 -2.40
C VAL A 239 -22.79 12.48 -2.80
N ARG A 240 -21.78 13.34 -2.65
CA ARG A 240 -21.83 14.76 -3.05
C ARG A 240 -21.54 14.98 -4.53
N ARG A 241 -21.27 13.92 -5.29
CA ARG A 241 -21.08 13.93 -6.75
C ARG A 241 -20.00 14.92 -7.20
N ARG A 242 -18.88 15.04 -6.46
CA ARG A 242 -17.71 15.76 -6.98
C ARG A 242 -17.24 15.09 -8.28
N PRO A 243 -16.64 15.82 -9.20
CA PRO A 243 -16.18 15.24 -10.46
C PRO A 243 -15.11 14.16 -10.20
N ILE A 244 -15.39 12.92 -10.61
CA ILE A 244 -14.44 11.80 -10.54
C ILE A 244 -14.30 11.20 -11.94
N ARG A 245 -13.05 11.06 -12.40
CA ARG A 245 -12.67 10.26 -13.56
C ARG A 245 -11.89 9.06 -13.11
N LEU A 246 -12.25 7.88 -13.59
CA LEU A 246 -11.57 6.62 -13.29
C LEU A 246 -10.95 6.05 -14.57
N PHE A 247 -9.65 5.77 -14.51
CA PHE A 247 -8.90 4.98 -15.48
C PHE A 247 -8.61 3.62 -14.84
N PHE A 248 -9.21 2.56 -15.39
CA PHE A 248 -9.10 1.22 -14.81
C PHE A 248 -8.51 0.23 -15.79
N GLY A 249 -7.34 -0.34 -15.42
CA GLY A 249 -6.64 -1.39 -16.14
C GLY A 249 -6.98 -2.78 -15.63
N MET A 250 -7.33 -3.65 -16.57
CA MET A 250 -7.61 -5.05 -16.35
C MET A 250 -6.90 -5.92 -17.40
N ARG A 251 -6.96 -7.23 -17.26
CA ARG A 251 -6.43 -8.15 -18.28
C ARG A 251 -7.45 -8.37 -19.40
N HIS A 252 -8.66 -8.75 -19.04
CA HIS A 252 -9.74 -9.03 -19.99
C HIS A 252 -11.10 -8.59 -19.42
N PRO A 253 -11.95 -7.89 -20.19
CA PRO A 253 -13.20 -7.33 -19.68
C PRO A 253 -14.17 -8.38 -19.16
N ASP A 254 -14.22 -9.56 -19.77
CA ASP A 254 -15.16 -10.63 -19.38
C ASP A 254 -14.66 -11.47 -18.19
N SER A 255 -13.41 -11.31 -17.77
CA SER A 255 -12.80 -12.14 -16.73
C SER A 255 -12.48 -11.38 -15.45
N ASP A 256 -11.85 -10.20 -15.52
CA ASP A 256 -11.35 -9.47 -14.36
C ASP A 256 -11.80 -7.99 -14.31
N PHE A 257 -13.01 -7.71 -14.86
CA PHE A 257 -13.65 -6.40 -14.69
C PHE A 257 -14.30 -6.31 -13.30
N LEU A 258 -13.48 -6.09 -12.28
CA LEU A 258 -13.94 -5.94 -10.91
C LEU A 258 -14.86 -4.73 -10.76
N TYR A 259 -15.93 -4.85 -9.97
CA TYR A 259 -16.94 -3.82 -9.74
C TYR A 259 -17.67 -3.33 -10.98
N GLY A 260 -17.69 -4.07 -12.10
CA GLY A 260 -18.27 -3.61 -13.36
C GLY A 260 -19.70 -3.07 -13.23
N GLU A 261 -20.58 -3.83 -12.57
CA GLU A 261 -21.99 -3.44 -12.34
C GLU A 261 -22.09 -2.20 -11.45
N GLU A 262 -21.29 -2.14 -10.36
CA GLU A 262 -21.27 -1.00 -9.46
C GLU A 262 -20.73 0.25 -10.14
N LEU A 263 -19.68 0.14 -10.95
CA LEU A 263 -19.09 1.26 -11.69
C LEU A 263 -20.10 1.85 -12.67
N GLU A 264 -20.82 1.02 -13.41
CA GLU A 264 -21.90 1.46 -14.28
C GLU A 264 -23.07 2.09 -13.50
N GLY A 265 -23.42 1.51 -12.35
CA GLY A 265 -24.42 2.09 -11.45
C GLY A 265 -23.99 3.46 -10.92
N TRP A 266 -22.73 3.61 -10.53
CA TRP A 266 -22.20 4.91 -10.07
C TRP A 266 -22.07 5.94 -11.19
N ARG A 267 -21.83 5.51 -12.41
CA ARG A 267 -21.86 6.39 -13.59
C ARG A 267 -23.28 6.91 -13.83
N ARG A 268 -24.27 6.03 -13.83
CA ARG A 268 -25.69 6.42 -14.02
C ARG A 268 -26.21 7.36 -12.94
N ASN A 269 -25.78 7.20 -11.68
CA ASN A 269 -26.25 8.04 -10.59
C ASN A 269 -25.35 9.28 -10.30
N GLY A 270 -24.32 9.50 -11.14
CA GLY A 270 -23.45 10.68 -11.10
C GLY A 270 -22.36 10.65 -10.02
N ARG A 271 -22.15 9.54 -9.31
CA ARG A 271 -21.00 9.40 -8.40
C ARG A 271 -19.66 9.22 -9.14
N LEU A 272 -19.70 8.68 -10.34
CA LEU A 272 -18.59 8.56 -11.27
C LEU A 272 -18.94 9.30 -12.57
N GLN A 273 -18.13 10.29 -12.94
CA GLN A 273 -18.38 11.10 -14.13
C GLN A 273 -17.93 10.39 -15.41
N GLN A 274 -16.75 9.79 -15.38
CA GLN A 274 -16.10 9.14 -16.52
C GLN A 274 -15.42 7.85 -16.09
N LEU A 275 -15.58 6.82 -16.91
CA LEU A 275 -14.87 5.55 -16.80
C LEU A 275 -14.15 5.30 -18.13
N ALA A 276 -12.83 5.21 -18.06
CA ALA A 276 -11.98 4.73 -19.14
C ALA A 276 -11.36 3.41 -18.74
N THR A 277 -11.49 2.39 -19.57
CA THR A 277 -10.93 1.05 -19.31
C THR A 277 -9.80 0.76 -20.27
N ALA A 278 -8.78 0.03 -19.78
CA ALA A 278 -7.67 -0.45 -20.58
C ALA A 278 -7.50 -1.96 -20.35
N CYS A 279 -7.35 -2.72 -21.42
CA CYS A 279 -7.30 -4.18 -21.37
C CYS A 279 -5.98 -4.70 -21.96
N SER A 280 -5.16 -5.38 -21.15
CA SER A 280 -3.82 -5.80 -21.55
C SER A 280 -3.76 -7.15 -22.26
N ARG A 281 -4.84 -7.94 -22.25
CA ARG A 281 -4.89 -9.29 -22.87
C ARG A 281 -6.07 -9.41 -23.83
N THR A 282 -6.23 -8.44 -24.69
CA THR A 282 -7.18 -8.43 -25.81
C THR A 282 -6.41 -8.43 -27.14
N ARG A 283 -7.11 -8.49 -28.26
CA ARG A 283 -6.50 -8.40 -29.61
C ARG A 283 -5.77 -7.07 -29.85
N GLN A 284 -6.20 -6.00 -29.17
CA GLN A 284 -5.56 -4.67 -29.16
C GLN A 284 -5.23 -4.32 -27.71
N PRO A 285 -4.06 -4.75 -27.20
CA PRO A 285 -3.66 -4.45 -25.83
C PRO A 285 -3.56 -2.95 -25.57
N SER A 286 -4.05 -2.50 -24.43
CA SER A 286 -3.91 -1.12 -23.95
C SER A 286 -3.64 -1.09 -22.46
N TYR A 287 -3.02 -0.02 -22.01
CA TYR A 287 -2.69 0.19 -20.61
C TYR A 287 -3.28 1.50 -20.11
N VAL A 288 -3.38 1.67 -18.80
CA VAL A 288 -4.01 2.87 -18.20
C VAL A 288 -3.26 4.16 -18.55
N GLN A 289 -1.95 4.12 -18.72
CA GLN A 289 -1.16 5.26 -19.16
C GLN A 289 -1.53 5.70 -20.59
N ASP A 290 -1.87 4.76 -21.48
CA ASP A 290 -2.29 5.08 -22.84
C ASP A 290 -3.66 5.79 -22.82
N ALA A 291 -4.57 5.29 -21.97
CA ALA A 291 -5.88 5.92 -21.76
C ALA A 291 -5.76 7.33 -21.14
N LEU A 292 -4.79 7.53 -20.24
CA LEU A 292 -4.48 8.85 -19.68
C LEU A 292 -3.99 9.80 -20.75
N CYS A 293 -3.03 9.38 -21.59
CA CYS A 293 -2.52 10.19 -22.70
C CYS A 293 -3.64 10.59 -23.69
N GLY A 294 -4.55 9.66 -23.98
CA GLY A 294 -5.72 9.92 -24.83
C GLY A 294 -6.65 11.02 -24.31
N GLU A 295 -6.70 11.24 -22.99
CA GLU A 295 -7.49 12.30 -22.35
C GLU A 295 -6.60 13.44 -21.78
N GLY A 296 -5.37 13.58 -22.23
CA GLY A 296 -4.36 14.44 -21.64
C GLY A 296 -4.77 15.89 -21.46
N ALA A 297 -5.43 16.51 -22.45
CA ALA A 297 -5.90 17.88 -22.36
C ALA A 297 -6.91 18.10 -21.23
N GLU A 298 -7.82 17.16 -21.04
CA GLU A 298 -8.82 17.21 -19.97
C GLU A 298 -8.18 16.97 -18.59
N ILE A 299 -7.24 16.03 -18.49
CA ILE A 299 -6.47 15.78 -17.27
C ILE A 299 -5.69 17.03 -16.86
N ALA A 300 -4.95 17.65 -17.80
CA ALA A 300 -4.24 18.88 -17.56
C ALA A 300 -5.17 20.01 -17.08
N ARG A 301 -6.35 20.12 -17.68
CA ARG A 301 -7.39 21.09 -17.28
C ARG A 301 -7.89 20.82 -15.85
N MET A 302 -8.15 19.56 -15.50
CA MET A 302 -8.60 19.18 -14.17
C MET A 302 -7.52 19.44 -13.11
N VAL A 303 -6.27 19.11 -13.40
CA VAL A 303 -5.14 19.34 -12.49
C VAL A 303 -4.94 20.85 -12.24
N ARG A 304 -5.03 21.70 -13.26
CA ARG A 304 -5.03 23.16 -13.10
C ARG A 304 -6.17 23.68 -12.21
N LYS A 305 -7.31 22.99 -12.21
CA LYS A 305 -8.46 23.29 -11.33
C LYS A 305 -8.35 22.68 -9.93
N GLY A 306 -7.17 22.19 -9.55
CA GLY A 306 -6.93 21.65 -8.23
C GLY A 306 -7.27 20.16 -8.07
N ALA A 307 -7.46 19.41 -9.16
CA ALA A 307 -7.72 17.97 -9.05
C ALA A 307 -6.59 17.24 -8.30
N ARG A 308 -6.99 16.22 -7.54
CA ARG A 308 -6.07 15.23 -6.97
C ARG A 308 -5.98 14.02 -7.86
N VAL A 309 -4.78 13.48 -8.00
CA VAL A 309 -4.51 12.23 -8.71
C VAL A 309 -4.24 11.14 -7.68
N MET A 310 -4.95 10.02 -7.76
CA MET A 310 -4.77 8.89 -6.85
C MET A 310 -4.50 7.63 -7.66
N VAL A 311 -3.36 7.02 -7.41
CA VAL A 311 -2.87 5.87 -8.18
C VAL A 311 -2.76 4.66 -7.27
N CYS A 312 -3.35 3.53 -7.66
CA CYS A 312 -3.27 2.28 -6.93
C CYS A 312 -3.11 1.08 -7.87
N GLY A 313 -2.00 0.35 -7.73
CA GLY A 313 -1.68 -0.81 -8.56
C GLY A 313 -0.23 -1.26 -8.44
N GLY A 314 0.25 -2.02 -9.42
CA GLY A 314 1.64 -2.47 -9.47
C GLY A 314 2.64 -1.33 -9.69
N ARG A 315 3.91 -1.55 -9.34
CA ARG A 315 4.97 -0.52 -9.46
C ARG A 315 5.20 -0.07 -10.88
N ASP A 316 5.23 -1.00 -11.82
CA ASP A 316 5.46 -0.69 -13.24
C ASP A 316 4.32 0.18 -13.79
N MET A 317 3.08 -0.15 -13.39
CA MET A 317 1.92 0.70 -13.74
C MET A 317 2.05 2.09 -13.13
N ALA A 318 2.43 2.20 -11.87
CA ALA A 318 2.59 3.50 -11.21
C ALA A 318 3.71 4.34 -11.83
N ALA A 319 4.81 3.70 -12.26
CA ALA A 319 5.88 4.36 -13.01
C ALA A 319 5.37 4.89 -14.36
N GLY A 320 4.74 4.03 -15.18
CA GLY A 320 4.16 4.45 -16.46
C GLY A 320 3.11 5.56 -16.34
N VAL A 321 2.29 5.54 -15.27
CA VAL A 321 1.35 6.63 -14.98
C VAL A 321 2.09 7.91 -14.60
N SER A 322 3.18 7.83 -13.83
CA SER A 322 3.99 9.01 -13.48
C SER A 322 4.62 9.64 -14.71
N ASP A 323 5.12 8.82 -15.64
CA ASP A 323 5.72 9.29 -16.90
C ASP A 323 4.65 9.95 -17.79
N ALA A 324 3.51 9.29 -18.00
CA ALA A 324 2.38 9.85 -18.74
C ALA A 324 1.90 11.18 -18.16
N LEU A 325 1.80 11.28 -16.83
CA LEU A 325 1.44 12.55 -16.17
C LEU A 325 2.52 13.62 -16.36
N SER A 326 3.79 13.27 -16.41
CA SER A 326 4.87 14.23 -16.68
C SER A 326 4.71 14.86 -18.06
N ASP A 327 4.43 14.03 -19.07
CA ASP A 327 4.21 14.49 -20.46
C ASP A 327 2.95 15.34 -20.58
N ILE A 328 1.83 14.89 -19.99
CA ILE A 328 0.53 15.59 -20.00
C ILE A 328 0.63 16.96 -19.32
N LEU A 329 1.39 17.06 -18.23
CA LEU A 329 1.47 18.29 -17.44
C LEU A 329 2.58 19.23 -17.89
N ALA A 330 3.54 18.78 -18.70
CA ALA A 330 4.67 19.60 -19.18
C ALA A 330 4.23 20.97 -19.75
N PRO A 331 3.17 21.07 -20.59
CA PRO A 331 2.73 22.37 -21.11
C PRO A 331 2.16 23.32 -20.05
N THR A 332 1.85 22.82 -18.85
CA THR A 332 1.25 23.59 -17.77
C THR A 332 2.26 24.11 -16.75
N GLY A 333 3.52 23.70 -16.84
CA GLY A 333 4.55 23.95 -15.83
C GLY A 333 4.39 23.17 -14.55
N LEU A 334 3.39 22.27 -14.45
CA LEU A 334 3.20 21.37 -13.31
C LEU A 334 3.96 20.06 -13.54
N THR A 335 4.32 19.40 -12.44
CA THR A 335 4.99 18.09 -12.48
C THR A 335 4.39 17.15 -11.43
N PRO A 336 4.49 15.84 -11.62
CA PRO A 336 4.11 14.88 -10.56
C PRO A 336 4.79 15.13 -9.23
N ALA A 337 6.05 15.62 -9.24
CA ALA A 337 6.79 15.95 -8.03
C ALA A 337 6.17 17.15 -7.28
N LEU A 338 5.77 18.19 -7.98
CA LEU A 338 5.04 19.33 -7.39
C LEU A 338 3.70 18.87 -6.81
N LEU A 339 2.93 18.06 -7.54
CA LEU A 339 1.66 17.53 -7.04
C LEU A 339 1.84 16.68 -5.76
N ARG A 340 2.93 15.90 -5.65
CA ARG A 340 3.27 15.18 -4.42
C ARG A 340 3.59 16.13 -3.27
N ALA A 341 4.35 17.17 -3.52
CA ALA A 341 4.69 18.17 -2.51
C ALA A 341 3.44 18.90 -1.98
N GLU A 342 2.43 19.09 -2.84
CA GLU A 342 1.13 19.67 -2.50
C GLU A 342 0.14 18.68 -1.88
N GLY A 343 0.49 17.39 -1.76
CA GLY A 343 -0.42 16.34 -1.32
C GLY A 343 -1.58 16.05 -2.29
N ARG A 344 -1.34 16.29 -3.59
CA ARG A 344 -2.32 16.09 -4.67
C ARG A 344 -2.01 14.88 -5.56
N TYR A 345 -0.89 14.19 -5.29
CA TYR A 345 -0.48 12.96 -5.97
C TYR A 345 0.26 12.02 -5.04
#